data_191e098f3ddaabd3f8dfb6e9db4b5ea5
#
_entry.id   191e098f3ddaabd3f8dfb6e9db4b5ea5
#
_cell.length_a   1.000
_cell.length_b   1.000
_cell.length_c   1.000
_cell.angle_alpha   90.00
_cell.angle_beta   90.00
_cell.angle_gamma   90.00
#
_symmetry.space_group_name_H-M   'P 1'
#
loop_
_entity.id
_entity.type
_entity.pdbx_description
1 polymer ?
#
loop_
_entity_poly.entity_id
_entity_poly.type
_entity_poly.pdbx_seq_one_letter_code
_entity_poly.pdbx_strand_id
1 'polypeptide(L)'
;MAKNKRDIRAFTKEQLRSFFETQGDKAFRGNQVYEWLWQKSAHTFEDMTNISKETRQMLEDNFVINHIKVDQMQRSSDGTIKNAVRLHDDLIVESVLIPTKTRTTACVSSQVGCSLDCKFCATSRLKRMRNLNPDEIYDQVVAIDNESRLYFNRPLSNIVFMGMGEPLMNYNNVIKAIDKITSPEGLGMSPKRIIVSTSGVPKMIRKMADEQVKFKLAVSLHSAIDEIRTSIMPFNATFTLADLREALEYWYLKTKSRITYEYVVWDGINDKQKDVNALVDFCRFAPSKVNLIEYNPIDDGEFQQAKNAAIEMYVKTLEQNGITVTVRRSRGKDIDAACGQLANKS
;
A
#
# COMPACT_ATOMS: atom_id res chain seq x y z
N MET A 1 21.16 -31.72 9.08
CA MET A 1 20.64 -30.66 8.17
C MET A 1 19.37 -30.10 8.83
N ALA A 2 19.37 -28.84 9.26
CA ALA A 2 18.15 -28.22 9.79
C ALA A 2 17.10 -28.22 8.66
N LYS A 3 15.97 -28.90 8.86
CA LYS A 3 14.82 -28.82 7.95
C LYS A 3 14.44 -27.35 7.84
N ASN A 4 14.41 -26.81 6.62
CA ASN A 4 13.92 -25.45 6.36
C ASN A 4 12.43 -25.41 6.76
N LYS A 5 12.12 -24.98 7.99
CA LYS A 5 10.77 -24.96 8.53
C LYS A 5 9.94 -23.95 7.75
N ARG A 6 8.68 -24.29 7.46
CA ARG A 6 7.75 -23.38 6.76
C ARG A 6 7.16 -22.38 7.75
N ASP A 7 6.90 -21.18 7.25
CA ASP A 7 6.12 -20.21 8.02
C ASP A 7 4.70 -20.73 8.23
N ILE A 8 4.28 -20.79 9.50
CA ILE A 8 2.94 -21.25 9.87
C ILE A 8 1.84 -20.33 9.32
N ARG A 9 2.14 -19.06 9.10
CA ARG A 9 1.19 -18.08 8.55
C ARG A 9 0.87 -18.27 7.07
N ALA A 10 1.64 -19.13 6.39
CA ALA A 10 1.32 -19.59 5.03
C ALA A 10 0.16 -20.58 4.98
N PHE A 11 -0.27 -21.12 6.15
CA PHE A 11 -1.34 -22.12 6.24
C PHE A 11 -2.71 -21.44 6.42
N THR A 12 -3.73 -22.03 5.77
CA THR A 12 -5.12 -21.66 6.05
C THR A 12 -5.57 -22.22 7.40
N LYS A 13 -6.67 -21.71 7.90
CA LYS A 13 -7.27 -22.20 9.14
C LYS A 13 -7.60 -23.70 9.06
N GLU A 14 -8.13 -24.14 7.92
CA GLU A 14 -8.45 -25.55 7.63
C GLU A 14 -7.20 -26.41 7.61
N GLN A 15 -6.12 -25.94 6.99
CA GLN A 15 -4.85 -26.65 6.97
C GLN A 15 -4.24 -26.81 8.37
N LEU A 16 -4.36 -25.76 9.22
CA LEU A 16 -3.93 -25.89 10.62
C LEU A 16 -4.79 -26.89 11.39
N ARG A 17 -6.10 -26.90 11.19
CA ARG A 17 -6.99 -27.92 11.78
C ARG A 17 -6.58 -29.33 11.39
N SER A 18 -6.39 -29.57 10.08
CA SER A 18 -5.95 -30.87 9.58
C SER A 18 -4.56 -31.26 10.10
N PHE A 19 -3.65 -30.30 10.25
CA PHE A 19 -2.34 -30.57 10.85
C PHE A 19 -2.50 -31.13 12.27
N PHE A 20 -3.32 -30.51 13.13
CA PHE A 20 -3.54 -31.00 14.49
C PHE A 20 -4.18 -32.41 14.51
N GLU A 21 -5.14 -32.69 13.64
CA GLU A 21 -5.74 -34.01 13.51
C GLU A 21 -4.70 -35.06 13.12
N THR A 22 -3.78 -34.76 12.22
CA THR A 22 -2.69 -35.66 11.82
C THR A 22 -1.68 -35.90 12.94
N GLN A 23 -1.56 -35.00 13.89
CA GLN A 23 -0.72 -35.13 15.08
C GLN A 23 -1.45 -35.83 16.25
N GLY A 24 -2.69 -36.30 16.04
CA GLY A 24 -3.51 -36.93 17.08
C GLY A 24 -4.12 -35.98 18.09
N ASP A 25 -4.12 -34.67 17.81
CA ASP A 25 -4.73 -33.62 18.66
C ASP A 25 -6.05 -33.14 18.02
N LYS A 26 -6.79 -32.31 18.75
CA LYS A 26 -8.12 -31.84 18.34
C LYS A 26 -8.03 -30.72 17.33
N ALA A 27 -8.84 -30.78 16.25
CA ALA A 27 -8.90 -29.78 15.18
C ALA A 27 -9.08 -28.33 15.67
N PHE A 28 -9.81 -28.10 16.79
CA PHE A 28 -10.02 -26.76 17.32
C PHE A 28 -8.73 -26.03 17.75
N ARG A 29 -7.64 -26.78 18.02
CA ARG A 29 -6.32 -26.21 18.29
C ARG A 29 -5.82 -25.38 17.11
N GLY A 30 -6.09 -25.82 15.88
CA GLY A 30 -5.80 -25.02 14.68
C GLY A 30 -6.50 -23.66 14.69
N ASN A 31 -7.74 -23.59 15.19
CA ASN A 31 -8.45 -22.31 15.33
C ASN A 31 -7.78 -21.40 16.37
N GLN A 32 -7.36 -21.95 17.52
CA GLN A 32 -6.67 -21.20 18.56
C GLN A 32 -5.33 -20.62 18.06
N VAL A 33 -4.55 -21.45 17.38
CA VAL A 33 -3.28 -21.00 16.77
C VAL A 33 -3.54 -19.90 15.73
N TYR A 34 -4.53 -20.08 14.86
CA TYR A 34 -4.90 -19.08 13.86
C TYR A 34 -5.30 -17.73 14.48
N GLU A 35 -6.06 -17.75 15.59
CA GLU A 35 -6.41 -16.54 16.36
C GLU A 35 -5.16 -15.85 16.93
N TRP A 36 -4.22 -16.61 17.47
CA TRP A 36 -2.95 -16.06 17.96
C TRP A 36 -2.14 -15.39 16.86
N LEU A 37 -2.05 -16.02 15.68
CA LEU A 37 -1.27 -15.50 14.55
C LEU A 37 -1.86 -14.20 13.98
N TRP A 38 -3.20 -14.09 13.88
CA TRP A 38 -3.84 -13.01 13.13
C TRP A 38 -4.59 -11.98 13.98
N GLN A 39 -5.24 -12.36 15.07
CA GLN A 39 -5.90 -11.39 15.95
C GLN A 39 -4.97 -10.85 17.03
N LYS A 40 -4.16 -11.73 17.61
CA LYS A 40 -3.25 -11.37 18.71
C LYS A 40 -1.84 -11.03 18.23
N SER A 41 -1.55 -11.24 16.95
CA SER A 41 -0.27 -10.95 16.30
C SER A 41 0.92 -11.52 17.06
N ALA A 42 0.84 -12.83 17.43
CA ALA A 42 1.91 -13.54 18.11
C ALA A 42 3.18 -13.58 17.23
N HIS A 43 4.31 -13.24 17.80
CA HIS A 43 5.62 -13.26 17.16
C HIS A 43 6.38 -14.55 17.45
N THR A 44 6.02 -15.24 18.53
CA THR A 44 6.62 -16.51 18.96
C THR A 44 5.51 -17.49 19.36
N PHE A 45 5.84 -18.80 19.39
CA PHE A 45 4.89 -19.78 19.91
C PHE A 45 4.71 -19.64 21.43
N GLU A 46 5.70 -19.09 22.14
CA GLU A 46 5.60 -18.79 23.57
C GLU A 46 4.52 -17.75 23.92
N ASP A 47 4.22 -16.84 23.00
CA ASP A 47 3.14 -15.86 23.18
C ASP A 47 1.76 -16.54 23.32
N MET A 48 1.62 -17.78 22.82
CA MET A 48 0.35 -18.52 22.76
C MET A 48 0.00 -19.15 24.13
N THR A 49 -0.24 -18.32 25.13
CA THR A 49 -0.33 -18.71 26.56
C THR A 49 -1.45 -19.68 26.91
N ASN A 50 -2.53 -19.77 26.11
CA ASN A 50 -3.62 -20.73 26.30
C ASN A 50 -3.42 -22.05 25.53
N ILE A 51 -2.24 -22.28 24.96
CA ILE A 51 -1.81 -23.50 24.30
C ILE A 51 -0.77 -24.18 25.21
N SER A 52 -0.86 -25.52 25.37
CA SER A 52 0.06 -26.24 26.26
C SER A 52 1.52 -26.11 25.80
N LYS A 53 2.45 -26.28 26.72
CA LYS A 53 3.89 -26.21 26.41
C LYS A 53 4.29 -27.28 25.39
N GLU A 54 3.75 -28.49 25.51
CA GLU A 54 4.01 -29.61 24.61
C GLU A 54 3.53 -29.27 23.20
N THR A 55 2.33 -28.66 23.06
CA THR A 55 1.79 -28.25 21.77
C THR A 55 2.60 -27.09 21.17
N ARG A 56 3.04 -26.12 21.97
CA ARG A 56 3.92 -25.03 21.49
C ARG A 56 5.26 -25.57 21.00
N GLN A 57 5.86 -26.54 21.70
CA GLN A 57 7.09 -27.20 21.28
C GLN A 57 6.88 -27.96 19.96
N MET A 58 5.77 -28.72 19.83
CA MET A 58 5.43 -29.40 18.58
C MET A 58 5.29 -28.41 17.42
N LEU A 59 4.66 -27.23 17.63
CA LEU A 59 4.57 -26.19 16.61
C LEU A 59 5.95 -25.65 16.24
N GLU A 60 6.79 -25.37 17.23
CA GLU A 60 8.16 -24.89 17.02
C GLU A 60 9.02 -25.91 16.28
N ASP A 61 8.84 -27.20 16.54
CA ASP A 61 9.56 -28.28 15.84
C ASP A 61 9.20 -28.37 14.35
N ASN A 62 7.99 -27.98 13.97
CA ASN A 62 7.47 -28.10 12.61
C ASN A 62 7.47 -26.79 11.82
N PHE A 63 7.36 -25.64 12.47
CA PHE A 63 7.13 -24.34 11.86
C PHE A 63 8.04 -23.25 12.39
N VAL A 64 8.02 -22.11 11.69
CA VAL A 64 8.52 -20.82 12.15
C VAL A 64 7.41 -19.76 12.05
N ILE A 65 7.54 -18.67 12.77
CA ILE A 65 6.76 -17.45 12.59
C ILE A 65 7.74 -16.39 12.09
N ASN A 66 7.66 -16.03 10.81
CA ASN A 66 8.47 -14.96 10.23
C ASN A 66 7.78 -13.62 10.48
N HIS A 67 8.13 -12.92 11.52
CA HIS A 67 7.61 -11.58 11.80
C HIS A 67 8.58 -10.50 11.31
N ILE A 68 8.04 -9.29 11.05
CA ILE A 68 8.85 -8.12 10.75
C ILE A 68 9.44 -7.53 12.04
N LYS A 69 10.51 -6.76 11.88
CA LYS A 69 11.11 -5.99 12.96
C LYS A 69 11.27 -4.54 12.55
N VAL A 70 10.80 -3.62 13.37
CA VAL A 70 11.10 -2.19 13.18
C VAL A 70 12.52 -1.96 13.69
N ASP A 71 13.46 -1.75 12.78
CA ASP A 71 14.87 -1.53 13.10
C ASP A 71 15.12 -0.07 13.48
N GLN A 72 14.50 0.85 12.77
CA GLN A 72 14.65 2.27 12.97
C GLN A 72 13.32 2.98 12.82
N MET A 73 13.05 3.92 13.71
CA MET A 73 11.91 4.80 13.69
C MET A 73 12.38 6.25 13.62
N GLN A 74 11.90 7.00 12.66
CA GLN A 74 12.13 8.43 12.53
C GLN A 74 10.82 9.19 12.75
N ARG A 75 10.85 10.28 13.49
CA ARG A 75 9.67 11.10 13.77
C ARG A 75 9.86 12.51 13.25
N SER A 76 8.96 12.92 12.37
CA SER A 76 8.88 14.27 11.81
C SER A 76 8.36 15.28 12.82
N SER A 77 8.72 16.55 12.61
CA SER A 77 8.17 17.68 13.36
C SER A 77 6.64 17.82 13.23
N ASP A 78 6.05 17.32 12.15
CA ASP A 78 4.59 17.32 11.93
C ASP A 78 3.88 16.09 12.54
N GLY A 79 4.62 15.23 13.25
CA GLY A 79 4.15 14.03 13.91
C GLY A 79 4.14 12.77 13.05
N THR A 80 4.48 12.86 11.76
CA THR A 80 4.62 11.69 10.89
C THR A 80 5.74 10.78 11.41
N ILE A 81 5.54 9.46 11.37
CA ILE A 81 6.52 8.46 11.78
C ILE A 81 6.85 7.58 10.58
N LYS A 82 8.14 7.45 10.27
CA LYS A 82 8.66 6.54 9.25
C LYS A 82 9.41 5.40 9.93
N ASN A 83 9.11 4.17 9.54
CA ASN A 83 9.73 2.96 10.03
C ASN A 83 10.57 2.31 8.92
N ALA A 84 11.83 2.01 9.22
CA ALA A 84 12.60 1.02 8.49
C ALA A 84 12.27 -0.36 9.05
N VAL A 85 11.66 -1.19 8.23
CA VAL A 85 11.11 -2.50 8.59
C VAL A 85 11.98 -3.59 7.99
N ARG A 86 12.65 -4.34 8.86
CA ARG A 86 13.44 -5.52 8.48
C ARG A 86 12.53 -6.74 8.33
N LEU A 87 12.69 -7.44 7.23
CA LEU A 87 12.01 -8.68 6.91
C LEU A 87 12.84 -9.89 7.36
N HIS A 88 12.26 -11.09 7.30
CA HIS A 88 12.91 -12.32 7.77
C HIS A 88 14.17 -12.73 6.98
N ASP A 89 14.37 -12.16 5.80
CA ASP A 89 15.52 -12.38 4.90
C ASP A 89 16.49 -11.18 4.89
N ASP A 90 16.44 -10.36 5.94
CA ASP A 90 17.24 -9.15 6.14
C ASP A 90 17.01 -8.02 5.12
N LEU A 91 16.08 -8.19 4.19
CA LEU A 91 15.67 -7.10 3.32
C LEU A 91 14.87 -6.05 4.12
N ILE A 92 14.95 -4.79 3.68
CA ILE A 92 14.31 -3.67 4.35
C ILE A 92 13.25 -3.05 3.43
N VAL A 93 12.12 -2.68 4.02
CA VAL A 93 11.13 -1.80 3.42
C VAL A 93 10.78 -0.69 4.40
N GLU A 94 10.22 0.40 3.88
CA GLU A 94 9.76 1.49 4.73
C GLU A 94 8.23 1.54 4.78
N SER A 95 7.70 1.90 5.94
CA SER A 95 6.28 2.18 6.15
C SER A 95 6.10 3.46 6.95
N VAL A 96 4.93 4.11 6.82
CA VAL A 96 4.73 5.45 7.40
C VAL A 96 3.39 5.55 8.12
N LEU A 97 3.42 6.05 9.37
CA LEU A 97 2.24 6.51 10.08
C LEU A 97 2.04 8.01 9.83
N ILE A 98 0.91 8.37 9.25
CA ILE A 98 0.57 9.75 8.89
C ILE A 98 -0.58 10.23 9.78
N PRO A 99 -0.31 11.02 10.83
CA PRO A 99 -1.35 11.55 11.71
C PRO A 99 -1.96 12.83 11.11
N THR A 100 -3.24 13.04 11.39
CA THR A 100 -3.95 14.31 11.23
C THR A 100 -4.70 14.65 12.51
N LYS A 101 -5.39 15.79 12.57
CA LYS A 101 -6.20 16.15 13.76
C LYS A 101 -7.20 15.07 14.13
N THR A 102 -7.81 14.38 13.15
CA THR A 102 -8.93 13.44 13.37
C THR A 102 -8.65 12.01 12.92
N ARG A 103 -7.55 11.74 12.23
CA ARG A 103 -7.26 10.44 11.61
C ARG A 103 -5.79 10.08 11.73
N THR A 104 -5.52 8.79 11.74
CA THR A 104 -4.19 8.20 11.54
C THR A 104 -4.26 7.26 10.33
N THR A 105 -3.30 7.35 9.45
CA THR A 105 -3.25 6.57 8.20
C THR A 105 -1.93 5.81 8.14
N ALA A 106 -2.02 4.49 7.91
CA ALA A 106 -0.86 3.69 7.57
C ALA A 106 -0.59 3.77 6.07
N CYS A 107 0.63 4.12 5.69
CA CYS A 107 1.16 3.96 4.35
C CYS A 107 2.07 2.75 4.36
N VAL A 108 1.68 1.68 3.63
CA VAL A 108 2.36 0.39 3.65
C VAL A 108 2.97 0.06 2.31
N SER A 109 4.06 -0.68 2.36
CA SER A 109 4.81 -1.18 1.21
C SER A 109 4.28 -2.53 0.76
N SER A 110 4.41 -2.84 -0.53
CA SER A 110 3.98 -4.09 -1.16
C SER A 110 5.11 -4.88 -1.81
N GLN A 111 6.26 -4.27 -2.04
CA GLN A 111 7.44 -4.90 -2.65
C GLN A 111 8.71 -4.35 -2.00
N VAL A 112 9.80 -5.12 -2.08
CA VAL A 112 11.15 -4.63 -1.82
C VAL A 112 11.70 -4.06 -3.12
N GLY A 113 11.79 -2.71 -3.19
CA GLY A 113 12.09 -1.98 -4.43
C GLY A 113 10.90 -1.95 -5.40
N CYS A 114 11.10 -1.42 -6.59
CA CYS A 114 10.07 -1.31 -7.65
C CYS A 114 10.70 -1.49 -9.02
N SER A 115 9.94 -2.03 -9.98
CA SER A 115 10.40 -2.26 -11.37
C SER A 115 9.72 -1.34 -12.40
N LEU A 116 8.94 -0.34 -11.97
CA LEU A 116 8.16 0.50 -12.90
C LEU A 116 8.92 1.74 -13.41
N ASP A 117 10.09 2.00 -12.88
CA ASP A 117 11.02 3.03 -13.38
C ASP A 117 10.46 4.46 -13.41
N CYS A 118 9.52 4.78 -12.49
CA CYS A 118 8.98 6.13 -12.37
C CYS A 118 10.10 7.11 -11.99
N LYS A 119 10.41 8.08 -12.82
CA LYS A 119 11.58 8.94 -12.68
C LYS A 119 11.54 9.86 -11.45
N PHE A 120 10.36 10.16 -10.94
CA PHE A 120 10.14 11.02 -9.77
C PHE A 120 10.05 10.24 -8.43
N CYS A 121 10.32 8.93 -8.43
CA CYS A 121 10.15 8.08 -7.25
C CYS A 121 11.48 7.45 -6.82
N ALA A 122 11.91 7.69 -5.58
CA ALA A 122 13.14 7.14 -5.04
C ALA A 122 13.12 5.60 -4.96
N THR A 123 11.97 5.00 -4.68
CA THR A 123 11.82 3.52 -4.67
C THR A 123 12.13 2.90 -6.03
N SER A 124 11.88 3.59 -7.14
CA SER A 124 12.18 3.06 -8.48
C SER A 124 13.68 3.01 -8.79
N ARG A 125 14.50 3.74 -8.02
CA ARG A 125 15.97 3.65 -8.09
C ARG A 125 16.51 2.39 -7.41
N LEU A 126 15.71 1.75 -6.56
CA LEU A 126 16.06 0.51 -5.90
C LEU A 126 15.70 -0.67 -6.81
N LYS A 127 16.66 -1.58 -7.00
CA LYS A 127 16.36 -2.84 -7.69
C LYS A 127 15.23 -3.56 -6.96
N ARG A 128 14.18 -3.96 -7.71
CA ARG A 128 13.15 -4.82 -7.16
C ARG A 128 13.75 -6.19 -6.83
N MET A 129 13.70 -6.57 -5.55
CA MET A 129 14.20 -7.86 -5.07
C MET A 129 13.08 -8.91 -5.09
N ARG A 130 11.96 -8.62 -4.43
CA ARG A 130 10.82 -9.53 -4.36
C ARG A 130 9.51 -8.82 -3.98
N ASN A 131 8.44 -9.54 -4.12
CA ASN A 131 7.14 -9.19 -3.55
C ASN A 131 7.14 -9.43 -2.04
N LEU A 132 6.40 -8.63 -1.28
CA LEU A 132 6.11 -8.93 0.11
C LEU A 132 5.07 -10.04 0.23
N ASN A 133 5.21 -10.85 1.26
CA ASN A 133 4.23 -11.85 1.64
C ASN A 133 3.01 -11.19 2.33
N PRO A 134 1.86 -11.86 2.39
CA PRO A 134 0.66 -11.30 3.03
C PRO A 134 0.86 -10.94 4.51
N ASP A 135 1.61 -11.75 5.22
CA ASP A 135 1.97 -11.56 6.63
C ASP A 135 2.89 -10.35 6.83
N GLU A 136 3.88 -10.13 5.96
CA GLU A 136 4.76 -8.97 6.01
C GLU A 136 4.01 -7.65 5.77
N ILE A 137 2.99 -7.67 4.90
CA ILE A 137 2.10 -6.52 4.67
C ILE A 137 1.20 -6.30 5.90
N TYR A 138 0.64 -7.38 6.45
CA TYR A 138 -0.21 -7.33 7.63
C TYR A 138 0.53 -6.79 8.84
N ASP A 139 1.74 -7.27 9.09
CA ASP A 139 2.57 -6.87 10.23
C ASP A 139 2.94 -5.38 10.19
N GLN A 140 3.16 -4.79 8.99
CA GLN A 140 3.35 -3.34 8.87
C GLN A 140 2.13 -2.57 9.41
N VAL A 141 0.91 -3.06 9.11
CA VAL A 141 -0.33 -2.42 9.60
C VAL A 141 -0.42 -2.55 11.12
N VAL A 142 -0.11 -3.72 11.67
CA VAL A 142 -0.12 -3.96 13.13
C VAL A 142 0.89 -3.06 13.85
N ALA A 143 2.12 -2.99 13.35
CA ALA A 143 3.16 -2.13 13.92
C ALA A 143 2.71 -0.66 13.96
N ILE A 144 2.16 -0.17 12.85
CA ILE A 144 1.67 1.21 12.74
C ILE A 144 0.41 1.45 13.61
N ASP A 145 -0.49 0.45 13.77
CA ASP A 145 -1.64 0.58 14.69
C ASP A 145 -1.17 0.70 16.15
N ASN A 146 -0.18 -0.09 16.53
CA ASN A 146 0.42 -0.01 17.86
C ASN A 146 1.05 1.38 18.11
N GLU A 147 1.78 1.92 17.15
CA GLU A 147 2.32 3.28 17.22
C GLU A 147 1.22 4.35 17.28
N SER A 148 0.16 4.19 16.50
CA SER A 148 -1.00 5.09 16.51
C SER A 148 -1.65 5.14 17.89
N ARG A 149 -1.80 3.99 18.54
CA ARG A 149 -2.31 3.90 19.92
C ARG A 149 -1.35 4.51 20.92
N LEU A 150 -0.06 4.20 20.79
CA LEU A 150 0.98 4.66 21.72
C LEU A 150 1.17 6.18 21.66
N TYR A 151 1.34 6.75 20.46
CA TYR A 151 1.71 8.17 20.29
C TYR A 151 0.53 9.11 20.12
N PHE A 152 -0.62 8.61 19.65
CA PHE A 152 -1.79 9.44 19.33
C PHE A 152 -3.05 9.03 20.10
N ASN A 153 -2.95 8.02 20.98
CA ASN A 153 -4.06 7.50 21.81
C ASN A 153 -5.33 7.17 21.00
N ARG A 154 -5.15 6.62 19.81
CA ARG A 154 -6.26 6.22 18.93
C ARG A 154 -5.86 5.09 17.98
N PRO A 155 -6.83 4.23 17.59
CA PRO A 155 -6.56 3.19 16.62
C PRO A 155 -6.33 3.77 15.22
N LEU A 156 -5.72 2.99 14.35
CA LEU A 156 -5.55 3.30 12.95
C LEU A 156 -6.90 3.51 12.24
N SER A 157 -7.01 4.59 11.47
CA SER A 157 -8.26 4.94 10.78
C SER A 157 -8.32 4.46 9.35
N ASN A 158 -7.18 4.51 8.64
CA ASN A 158 -7.09 4.25 7.21
C ASN A 158 -5.79 3.55 6.87
N ILE A 159 -5.81 2.81 5.75
CA ILE A 159 -4.62 2.20 5.15
C ILE A 159 -4.52 2.65 3.70
N VAL A 160 -3.32 3.02 3.26
CA VAL A 160 -3.02 3.31 1.86
C VAL A 160 -1.83 2.47 1.40
N PHE A 161 -1.99 1.79 0.29
CA PHE A 161 -0.91 1.08 -0.39
C PHE A 161 -0.22 2.07 -1.33
N MET A 162 0.60 2.94 -0.74
CA MET A 162 1.32 4.03 -1.42
C MET A 162 2.79 4.08 -0.96
N GLY A 163 3.28 3.04 -0.30
CA GLY A 163 4.68 2.84 0.07
C GLY A 163 5.50 2.30 -1.09
N MET A 164 6.48 1.45 -0.78
CA MET A 164 7.39 0.90 -1.79
C MET A 164 6.71 -0.19 -2.62
N GLY A 165 6.93 -0.14 -3.96
CA GLY A 165 6.45 -1.11 -4.93
C GLY A 165 5.10 -0.77 -5.56
N GLU A 166 4.76 -1.54 -6.60
CA GLU A 166 3.46 -1.50 -7.28
C GLU A 166 2.53 -2.61 -6.73
N PRO A 167 1.46 -2.26 -6.01
CA PRO A 167 0.59 -3.27 -5.37
C PRO A 167 -0.03 -4.26 -6.36
N LEU A 168 -0.37 -3.81 -7.57
CA LEU A 168 -0.99 -4.69 -8.56
C LEU A 168 0.01 -5.67 -9.22
N MET A 169 1.32 -5.42 -9.11
CA MET A 169 2.35 -6.40 -9.47
C MET A 169 2.58 -7.44 -8.36
N ASN A 170 2.03 -7.22 -7.16
CA ASN A 170 1.96 -8.17 -6.05
C ASN A 170 0.52 -8.54 -5.69
N TYR A 171 -0.37 -8.54 -6.67
CA TYR A 171 -1.81 -8.60 -6.50
C TYR A 171 -2.29 -9.66 -5.49
N ASN A 172 -1.90 -10.91 -5.70
CA ASN A 172 -2.40 -12.03 -4.90
C ASN A 172 -2.05 -11.90 -3.41
N ASN A 173 -0.84 -11.42 -3.08
CA ASN A 173 -0.43 -11.24 -1.69
C ASN A 173 -1.10 -10.01 -1.06
N VAL A 174 -1.26 -8.93 -1.84
CA VAL A 174 -1.99 -7.72 -1.40
C VAL A 174 -3.45 -8.05 -1.07
N ILE A 175 -4.14 -8.81 -1.92
CA ILE A 175 -5.52 -9.24 -1.66
C ILE A 175 -5.59 -10.10 -0.40
N LYS A 176 -4.71 -11.11 -0.26
CA LYS A 176 -4.66 -11.95 0.94
C LYS A 176 -4.39 -11.14 2.22
N ALA A 177 -3.51 -10.13 2.16
CA ALA A 177 -3.26 -9.24 3.29
C ALA A 177 -4.51 -8.41 3.62
N ILE A 178 -5.18 -7.84 2.61
CA ILE A 178 -6.42 -7.08 2.79
C ILE A 178 -7.52 -7.96 3.39
N ASP A 179 -7.65 -9.20 2.96
CA ASP A 179 -8.59 -10.17 3.52
C ASP A 179 -8.34 -10.40 5.01
N LYS A 180 -7.06 -10.56 5.43
CA LYS A 180 -6.69 -10.67 6.85
C LYS A 180 -7.00 -9.38 7.63
N ILE A 181 -6.66 -8.21 7.07
CA ILE A 181 -6.91 -6.92 7.69
C ILE A 181 -8.41 -6.67 7.88
N THR A 182 -9.24 -7.11 6.94
CA THR A 182 -10.69 -6.85 6.97
C THR A 182 -11.51 -7.96 7.65
N SER A 183 -10.94 -9.15 7.78
CA SER A 183 -11.61 -10.28 8.44
C SER A 183 -11.87 -10.01 9.93
N PRO A 184 -13.02 -10.44 10.47
CA PRO A 184 -13.25 -10.48 11.93
C PRO A 184 -12.21 -11.36 12.67
N GLU A 185 -11.59 -12.31 11.98
CA GLU A 185 -10.51 -13.17 12.49
C GLU A 185 -9.10 -12.52 12.38
N GLY A 186 -9.03 -11.28 11.92
CA GLY A 186 -7.84 -10.45 11.87
C GLY A 186 -8.11 -9.10 12.55
N LEU A 187 -7.83 -7.97 11.86
CA LEU A 187 -8.02 -6.64 12.46
C LEU A 187 -9.47 -6.11 12.39
N GLY A 188 -10.37 -6.74 11.64
CA GLY A 188 -11.77 -6.33 11.52
C GLY A 188 -11.99 -4.94 10.90
N MET A 189 -10.99 -4.42 10.15
CA MET A 189 -11.10 -3.08 9.57
C MET A 189 -12.06 -3.06 8.39
N SER A 190 -12.89 -2.03 8.29
CA SER A 190 -13.76 -1.87 7.12
C SER A 190 -12.95 -1.70 5.82
N PRO A 191 -13.23 -2.46 4.75
CA PRO A 191 -12.51 -2.34 3.48
C PRO A 191 -12.65 -0.93 2.86
N LYS A 192 -13.71 -0.19 3.18
CA LYS A 192 -13.89 1.21 2.75
C LYS A 192 -12.83 2.17 3.30
N ARG A 193 -12.05 1.75 4.30
CA ARG A 193 -10.93 2.51 4.88
C ARG A 193 -9.59 2.19 4.22
N ILE A 194 -9.57 1.25 3.27
CA ILE A 194 -8.38 0.83 2.54
C ILE A 194 -8.40 1.45 1.14
N ILE A 195 -7.25 1.99 0.73
CA ILE A 195 -7.03 2.51 -0.62
C ILE A 195 -5.84 1.78 -1.22
N VAL A 196 -6.05 1.13 -2.34
CA VAL A 196 -4.97 0.58 -3.16
C VAL A 196 -4.68 1.56 -4.28
N SER A 197 -3.45 2.09 -4.29
CA SER A 197 -2.95 2.96 -5.37
C SER A 197 -2.16 2.13 -6.36
N THR A 198 -2.33 2.43 -7.63
CA THR A 198 -1.59 1.76 -8.71
C THR A 198 -1.13 2.78 -9.74
N SER A 199 -0.02 2.50 -10.36
CA SER A 199 0.45 3.22 -11.53
C SER A 199 -0.38 2.92 -12.79
N GLY A 200 -1.26 1.91 -12.72
CA GLY A 200 -2.17 1.53 -13.80
C GLY A 200 -1.72 0.25 -14.52
N VAL A 201 -2.09 -0.92 -13.98
CA VAL A 201 -1.89 -2.24 -14.60
C VAL A 201 -3.25 -2.74 -15.10
N PRO A 202 -3.60 -2.54 -16.40
CA PRO A 202 -4.96 -2.70 -16.90
C PRO A 202 -5.57 -4.08 -16.63
N LYS A 203 -4.79 -5.15 -16.84
CA LYS A 203 -5.21 -6.53 -16.58
C LYS A 203 -5.64 -6.73 -15.11
N MET A 204 -4.91 -6.15 -14.16
CA MET A 204 -5.21 -6.30 -12.73
C MET A 204 -6.39 -5.42 -12.30
N ILE A 205 -6.55 -4.24 -12.89
CA ILE A 205 -7.73 -3.39 -12.66
C ILE A 205 -9.00 -4.13 -13.10
N ARG A 206 -9.00 -4.78 -14.28
CA ARG A 206 -10.11 -5.62 -14.72
C ARG A 206 -10.37 -6.79 -13.79
N LYS A 207 -9.31 -7.48 -13.32
CA LYS A 207 -9.43 -8.58 -12.36
C LYS A 207 -10.07 -8.12 -11.04
N MET A 208 -9.64 -6.98 -10.49
CA MET A 208 -10.27 -6.40 -9.29
C MET A 208 -11.76 -6.10 -9.50
N ALA A 209 -12.12 -5.63 -10.70
CA ALA A 209 -13.51 -5.35 -11.05
C ALA A 209 -14.36 -6.64 -11.09
N ASP A 210 -13.83 -7.71 -11.66
CA ASP A 210 -14.49 -9.04 -11.72
C ASP A 210 -14.64 -9.65 -10.32
N GLU A 211 -13.62 -9.52 -9.47
CA GLU A 211 -13.65 -9.98 -8.07
C GLU A 211 -14.49 -9.06 -7.16
N GLN A 212 -15.00 -7.93 -7.68
CA GLN A 212 -15.83 -6.97 -6.96
C GLN A 212 -15.24 -6.55 -5.60
N VAL A 213 -13.95 -6.27 -5.57
CA VAL A 213 -13.26 -5.84 -4.36
C VAL A 213 -13.95 -4.64 -3.70
N LYS A 214 -13.90 -4.55 -2.38
CA LYS A 214 -14.65 -3.54 -1.59
C LYS A 214 -13.79 -2.36 -1.13
N PHE A 215 -12.49 -2.40 -1.33
CA PHE A 215 -11.59 -1.27 -1.06
C PHE A 215 -11.64 -0.22 -2.19
N LYS A 216 -11.04 0.94 -1.96
CA LYS A 216 -11.03 2.05 -2.91
C LYS A 216 -9.82 1.95 -3.84
N LEU A 217 -10.04 2.33 -5.11
CA LEU A 217 -8.98 2.44 -6.11
C LEU A 217 -8.48 3.88 -6.22
N ALA A 218 -7.16 4.06 -6.17
CA ALA A 218 -6.48 5.26 -6.60
C ALA A 218 -5.54 4.93 -7.77
N VAL A 219 -5.38 5.87 -8.69
CA VAL A 219 -4.51 5.73 -9.87
C VAL A 219 -3.50 6.87 -9.88
N SER A 220 -2.23 6.54 -9.83
CA SER A 220 -1.13 7.48 -10.06
C SER A 220 -1.08 7.83 -11.55
N LEU A 221 -1.84 8.86 -11.93
CA LEU A 221 -2.01 9.25 -13.33
C LEU A 221 -0.88 10.17 -13.81
N HIS A 222 -0.68 11.28 -13.12
CA HIS A 222 0.36 12.30 -13.28
C HIS A 222 0.44 13.00 -14.65
N SER A 223 -0.09 12.42 -15.72
CA SER A 223 -0.38 13.05 -17.00
C SER A 223 -1.50 12.29 -17.72
N ALA A 224 -2.36 13.02 -18.43
CA ALA A 224 -3.37 12.49 -19.34
C ALA A 224 -2.96 12.67 -20.81
N ILE A 225 -1.68 12.91 -21.07
CA ILE A 225 -1.06 12.97 -22.39
C ILE A 225 0.01 11.89 -22.45
N ASP A 226 -0.10 10.95 -23.39
CA ASP A 226 0.74 9.73 -23.42
C ASP A 226 2.25 10.04 -23.50
N GLU A 227 2.66 11.01 -24.32
CA GLU A 227 4.08 11.38 -24.46
C GLU A 227 4.66 11.89 -23.14
N ILE A 228 3.91 12.75 -22.44
CA ILE A 228 4.33 13.29 -21.15
C ILE A 228 4.34 12.17 -20.10
N ARG A 229 3.28 11.34 -20.06
CA ARG A 229 3.22 10.25 -19.11
C ARG A 229 4.34 9.25 -19.32
N THR A 230 4.65 8.89 -20.55
CA THR A 230 5.77 7.99 -20.89
C THR A 230 7.11 8.58 -20.51
N SER A 231 7.29 9.89 -20.64
CA SER A 231 8.56 10.55 -20.26
C SER A 231 8.84 10.50 -18.76
N ILE A 232 7.81 10.52 -17.91
CA ILE A 232 7.92 10.48 -16.43
C ILE A 232 7.68 9.09 -15.84
N MET A 233 6.92 8.24 -16.54
CA MET A 233 6.54 6.88 -16.15
C MET A 233 6.76 5.93 -17.34
N PRO A 234 7.98 5.46 -17.60
CA PRO A 234 8.34 4.73 -18.83
C PRO A 234 7.48 3.48 -19.11
N PHE A 235 6.98 2.80 -18.07
CA PHE A 235 6.11 1.65 -18.25
C PHE A 235 4.81 1.99 -19.00
N ASN A 236 4.42 3.27 -19.14
CA ASN A 236 3.28 3.72 -19.96
C ASN A 236 3.43 3.33 -21.43
N ALA A 237 4.65 3.15 -21.92
CA ALA A 237 4.85 2.63 -23.27
C ALA A 237 4.29 1.20 -23.47
N THR A 238 4.20 0.42 -22.38
CA THR A 238 3.61 -0.94 -22.39
C THR A 238 2.11 -0.91 -22.08
N PHE A 239 1.67 0.01 -21.21
CA PHE A 239 0.28 0.15 -20.76
C PHE A 239 -0.17 1.59 -21.01
N THR A 240 -0.65 1.87 -22.22
CA THR A 240 -1.02 3.21 -22.68
C THR A 240 -2.17 3.81 -21.86
N LEU A 241 -2.35 5.14 -21.98
CA LEU A 241 -3.53 5.81 -21.38
C LEU A 241 -4.84 5.25 -21.96
N ALA A 242 -4.85 4.79 -23.21
CA ALA A 242 -6.03 4.16 -23.81
C ALA A 242 -6.36 2.84 -23.10
N ASP A 243 -5.37 1.95 -22.90
CA ASP A 243 -5.55 0.68 -22.17
C ASP A 243 -6.00 0.92 -20.73
N LEU A 244 -5.38 1.92 -20.07
CA LEU A 244 -5.73 2.29 -18.71
C LEU A 244 -7.18 2.80 -18.62
N ARG A 245 -7.57 3.69 -19.52
CA ARG A 245 -8.94 4.23 -19.61
C ARG A 245 -9.95 3.12 -19.77
N GLU A 246 -9.76 2.23 -20.74
CA GLU A 246 -10.64 1.10 -20.99
C GLU A 246 -10.79 0.18 -19.76
N ALA A 247 -9.70 -0.08 -19.03
CA ALA A 247 -9.75 -0.86 -17.81
C ALA A 247 -10.50 -0.13 -16.67
N LEU A 248 -10.35 1.20 -16.58
CA LEU A 248 -11.06 2.01 -15.59
C LEU A 248 -12.55 2.19 -15.91
N GLU A 249 -12.92 2.28 -17.19
CA GLU A 249 -14.31 2.23 -17.64
C GLU A 249 -14.95 0.90 -17.24
N TYR A 250 -14.27 -0.21 -17.49
CA TYR A 250 -14.71 -1.54 -17.06
C TYR A 250 -14.86 -1.64 -15.53
N TRP A 251 -13.87 -1.12 -14.78
CA TRP A 251 -13.94 -1.03 -13.33
C TRP A 251 -15.20 -0.30 -12.86
N TYR A 252 -15.47 0.88 -13.43
CA TYR A 252 -16.64 1.66 -13.05
C TYR A 252 -17.96 0.97 -13.44
N LEU A 253 -18.04 0.34 -14.60
CA LEU A 253 -19.21 -0.42 -15.03
C LEU A 253 -19.56 -1.54 -14.04
N LYS A 254 -18.56 -2.27 -13.55
CA LYS A 254 -18.73 -3.40 -12.62
C LYS A 254 -18.97 -2.99 -11.18
N THR A 255 -18.23 -2.00 -10.67
CA THR A 255 -18.21 -1.69 -9.24
C THR A 255 -19.05 -0.48 -8.85
N LYS A 256 -19.36 0.41 -9.79
CA LYS A 256 -19.94 1.75 -9.57
C LYS A 256 -19.13 2.60 -8.57
N SER A 257 -17.88 2.24 -8.33
CA SER A 257 -17.00 2.92 -7.38
C SER A 257 -16.28 4.09 -8.03
N ARG A 258 -16.29 5.25 -7.36
CA ARG A 258 -15.56 6.44 -7.80
C ARG A 258 -14.07 6.16 -7.89
N ILE A 259 -13.42 6.68 -8.95
CA ILE A 259 -11.98 6.58 -9.17
C ILE A 259 -11.30 7.80 -8.55
N THR A 260 -10.18 7.59 -7.85
CA THR A 260 -9.34 8.69 -7.37
C THR A 260 -8.08 8.74 -8.24
N TYR A 261 -7.77 9.90 -8.80
CA TYR A 261 -6.52 10.15 -9.51
C TYR A 261 -5.56 10.89 -8.60
N GLU A 262 -4.37 10.35 -8.41
CA GLU A 262 -3.24 11.02 -7.77
C GLU A 262 -2.45 11.72 -8.88
N TYR A 263 -2.21 13.03 -8.73
CA TYR A 263 -1.66 13.84 -9.80
C TYR A 263 -0.68 14.88 -9.25
N VAL A 264 0.58 14.79 -9.64
CA VAL A 264 1.61 15.79 -9.36
C VAL A 264 1.71 16.74 -10.54
N VAL A 265 1.84 18.03 -10.27
CA VAL A 265 2.10 19.05 -11.30
C VAL A 265 3.53 19.53 -11.17
N TRP A 266 4.32 19.40 -12.26
CA TRP A 266 5.72 19.80 -12.31
C TRP A 266 5.91 21.01 -13.22
N ASP A 267 6.80 21.93 -12.81
CA ASP A 267 7.16 23.11 -13.60
C ASP A 267 7.74 22.71 -14.96
N GLY A 268 7.25 23.31 -16.03
CA GLY A 268 7.70 23.08 -17.40
C GLY A 268 7.31 21.72 -18.02
N ILE A 269 6.65 20.81 -17.31
CA ILE A 269 6.31 19.46 -17.80
C ILE A 269 4.82 19.34 -18.09
N ASN A 270 3.97 19.49 -17.08
CA ASN A 270 2.52 19.33 -17.18
C ASN A 270 1.77 20.48 -16.47
N ASP A 271 2.29 21.68 -16.54
CA ASP A 271 1.81 22.86 -15.81
C ASP A 271 0.98 23.85 -16.67
N LYS A 272 0.58 23.43 -17.87
CA LYS A 272 -0.12 24.30 -18.83
C LYS A 272 -1.61 23.95 -18.95
N GLN A 273 -2.40 24.88 -19.51
CA GLN A 273 -3.84 24.70 -19.71
C GLN A 273 -4.18 23.44 -20.53
N LYS A 274 -3.37 23.09 -21.53
CA LYS A 274 -3.57 21.87 -22.33
C LYS A 274 -3.54 20.60 -21.46
N ASP A 275 -2.69 20.58 -20.43
CA ASP A 275 -2.50 19.40 -19.57
C ASP A 275 -3.70 19.19 -18.65
N VAL A 276 -4.25 20.26 -18.05
CA VAL A 276 -5.46 20.14 -17.25
C VAL A 276 -6.69 19.84 -18.10
N ASN A 277 -6.76 20.37 -19.34
CA ASN A 277 -7.86 20.05 -20.26
C ASN A 277 -7.84 18.55 -20.60
N ALA A 278 -6.67 17.98 -20.90
CA ALA A 278 -6.52 16.53 -21.12
C ALA A 278 -6.94 15.72 -19.88
N LEU A 279 -6.60 16.17 -18.67
CA LEU A 279 -7.04 15.53 -17.44
C LEU A 279 -8.56 15.59 -17.27
N VAL A 280 -9.20 16.71 -17.57
CA VAL A 280 -10.67 16.84 -17.55
C VAL A 280 -11.30 15.85 -18.52
N ASP A 281 -10.80 15.74 -19.74
CA ASP A 281 -11.30 14.82 -20.75
C ASP A 281 -11.09 13.35 -20.34
N PHE A 282 -9.96 13.06 -19.71
CA PHE A 282 -9.70 11.72 -19.18
C PHE A 282 -10.65 11.35 -18.02
N CYS A 283 -11.11 12.30 -17.25
CA CYS A 283 -12.01 12.07 -16.11
C CYS A 283 -13.49 11.89 -16.50
N ARG A 284 -13.92 12.24 -17.71
CA ARG A 284 -15.35 12.35 -18.09
C ARG A 284 -16.16 11.06 -18.09
N PHE A 285 -15.51 9.89 -18.22
CA PHE A 285 -16.23 8.62 -18.35
C PHE A 285 -16.82 8.08 -17.04
N ALA A 286 -16.34 8.55 -15.88
CA ALA A 286 -16.79 8.08 -14.56
C ALA A 286 -16.68 9.17 -13.50
N PRO A 287 -17.51 9.11 -12.43
CA PRO A 287 -17.33 9.97 -11.28
C PRO A 287 -15.93 9.85 -10.71
N SER A 288 -15.22 10.96 -10.69
CA SER A 288 -13.80 11.00 -10.35
C SER A 288 -13.51 11.97 -9.22
N LYS A 289 -12.38 11.78 -8.59
CA LYS A 289 -11.73 12.73 -7.69
C LYS A 289 -10.27 12.87 -8.09
N VAL A 290 -9.76 14.09 -8.14
CA VAL A 290 -8.35 14.36 -8.37
C VAL A 290 -7.72 14.86 -7.06
N ASN A 291 -6.66 14.19 -6.63
CA ASN A 291 -5.77 14.68 -5.58
C ASN A 291 -4.56 15.30 -6.26
N LEU A 292 -4.44 16.64 -6.23
CA LEU A 292 -3.21 17.32 -6.60
C LEU A 292 -2.22 17.15 -5.46
N ILE A 293 -1.12 16.43 -5.73
CA ILE A 293 -0.09 16.12 -4.74
C ILE A 293 1.06 17.08 -4.94
N GLU A 294 1.58 17.61 -3.84
CA GLU A 294 2.82 18.35 -3.83
C GLU A 294 3.99 17.43 -4.21
N TYR A 295 4.84 17.88 -5.11
CA TYR A 295 6.05 17.14 -5.47
C TYR A 295 7.04 17.15 -4.29
N ASN A 296 7.62 16.03 -4.02
CA ASN A 296 8.67 15.88 -3.02
C ASN A 296 9.97 15.54 -3.74
N PRO A 297 10.97 16.43 -3.71
CA PRO A 297 12.24 16.18 -4.37
C PRO A 297 12.90 14.88 -3.92
N ILE A 298 13.50 14.20 -4.87
CA ILE A 298 14.43 13.09 -4.66
C ILE A 298 15.83 13.55 -5.07
N ASP A 299 16.86 12.82 -4.70
CA ASP A 299 18.25 13.30 -4.76
C ASP A 299 18.81 13.66 -6.15
N ASP A 300 18.08 13.44 -7.23
CA ASP A 300 18.55 13.67 -8.61
C ASP A 300 18.25 15.09 -9.17
N GLY A 301 17.42 15.88 -8.51
CA GLY A 301 17.11 17.26 -8.90
C GLY A 301 16.44 17.45 -10.27
N GLU A 302 15.99 16.37 -10.93
CA GLU A 302 15.46 16.38 -12.30
C GLU A 302 14.10 17.10 -12.41
N PHE A 303 13.31 17.13 -11.33
CA PHE A 303 11.97 17.67 -11.32
C PHE A 303 11.83 18.86 -10.35
N GLN A 304 10.95 19.78 -10.68
CA GLN A 304 10.63 20.92 -9.83
C GLN A 304 9.11 21.03 -9.61
N GLN A 305 8.74 21.45 -8.40
CA GLN A 305 7.35 21.74 -8.06
C GLN A 305 6.80 22.87 -8.95
N ALA A 306 5.62 22.68 -9.52
CA ALA A 306 4.94 23.74 -10.27
C ALA A 306 4.61 24.94 -9.40
N LYS A 307 4.55 26.11 -10.01
CA LYS A 307 4.18 27.38 -9.36
C LYS A 307 2.73 27.33 -8.86
N ASN A 308 2.43 28.08 -7.81
CA ASN A 308 1.07 28.14 -7.26
C ASN A 308 0.02 28.51 -8.30
N ALA A 309 0.32 29.41 -9.24
CA ALA A 309 -0.60 29.77 -10.33
C ALA A 309 -1.02 28.58 -11.20
N ALA A 310 -0.12 27.62 -11.45
CA ALA A 310 -0.48 26.39 -12.18
C ALA A 310 -1.40 25.51 -11.33
N ILE A 311 -1.14 25.36 -10.02
CA ILE A 311 -2.02 24.60 -9.12
C ILE A 311 -3.41 25.24 -9.04
N GLU A 312 -3.51 26.54 -8.93
CA GLU A 312 -4.78 27.29 -8.91
C GLU A 312 -5.55 27.13 -10.23
N MET A 313 -4.85 27.16 -11.38
CA MET A 313 -5.43 26.89 -12.69
C MET A 313 -6.03 25.47 -12.74
N TYR A 314 -5.31 24.47 -12.25
CA TYR A 314 -5.82 23.08 -12.15
C TYR A 314 -7.06 22.99 -11.27
N VAL A 315 -7.03 23.56 -10.07
CA VAL A 315 -8.19 23.57 -9.14
C VAL A 315 -9.39 24.19 -9.83
N LYS A 316 -9.26 25.42 -10.35
CA LYS A 316 -10.34 26.17 -11.01
C LYS A 316 -10.92 25.38 -12.19
N THR A 317 -10.06 24.86 -13.06
CA THR A 317 -10.51 24.14 -14.27
C THR A 317 -11.23 22.85 -13.91
N LEU A 318 -10.73 22.06 -12.95
CA LEU A 318 -11.37 20.82 -12.50
C LEU A 318 -12.72 21.10 -11.84
N GLU A 319 -12.82 22.07 -10.95
CA GLU A 319 -14.07 22.46 -10.29
C GLU A 319 -15.12 22.97 -11.28
N GLN A 320 -14.73 23.80 -12.25
CA GLN A 320 -15.62 24.27 -13.32
C GLN A 320 -16.19 23.13 -14.18
N ASN A 321 -15.49 22.00 -14.26
CA ASN A 321 -15.95 20.80 -14.94
C ASN A 321 -16.62 19.76 -14.01
N GLY A 322 -16.97 20.14 -12.77
CA GLY A 322 -17.66 19.29 -11.81
C GLY A 322 -16.82 18.16 -11.24
N ILE A 323 -15.48 18.20 -11.38
CA ILE A 323 -14.56 17.21 -10.87
C ILE A 323 -14.13 17.61 -9.46
N THR A 324 -14.35 16.72 -8.49
CA THR A 324 -13.87 16.96 -7.10
C THR A 324 -12.35 17.01 -7.07
N VAL A 325 -11.78 18.11 -6.60
CA VAL A 325 -10.33 18.28 -6.46
C VAL A 325 -9.94 18.49 -4.99
N THR A 326 -8.76 18.02 -4.62
CA THR A 326 -8.15 18.27 -3.30
C THR A 326 -6.67 18.49 -3.47
N VAL A 327 -6.17 19.63 -3.01
CA VAL A 327 -4.72 19.88 -2.93
C VAL A 327 -4.19 19.22 -1.65
N ARG A 328 -3.27 18.27 -1.81
CA ARG A 328 -2.65 17.53 -0.69
C ARG A 328 -1.24 18.04 -0.46
N ARG A 329 -1.02 18.63 0.69
CA ARG A 329 0.32 18.95 1.16
C ARG A 329 0.99 17.71 1.72
N SER A 330 2.26 17.55 1.40
CA SER A 330 3.08 16.44 1.87
C SER A 330 3.39 16.56 3.35
N ARG A 331 3.53 15.40 4.00
CA ARG A 331 3.92 15.27 5.39
C ARG A 331 5.19 14.44 5.52
N GLY A 332 5.94 14.66 6.63
CA GLY A 332 7.16 13.94 6.90
C GLY A 332 8.31 14.26 5.93
N LYS A 333 8.31 15.45 5.34
CA LYS A 333 9.34 15.87 4.38
C LYS A 333 10.75 15.92 4.99
N ASP A 334 10.84 16.29 6.26
CA ASP A 334 12.09 16.42 7.03
C ASP A 334 12.74 15.08 7.36
N ILE A 335 12.04 13.98 7.13
CA ILE A 335 12.52 12.61 7.35
C ILE A 335 12.39 11.72 6.11
N ASP A 336 12.25 12.30 4.91
CA ASP A 336 12.03 11.57 3.64
C ASP A 336 10.87 10.55 3.72
N ALA A 337 9.76 10.93 4.38
CA ALA A 337 8.57 10.07 4.54
C ALA A 337 7.42 10.43 3.59
N ALA A 338 7.58 11.45 2.76
CA ALA A 338 6.54 11.87 1.82
C ALA A 338 6.46 10.94 0.60
N CYS A 339 5.35 11.03 -0.15
CA CYS A 339 5.14 10.20 -1.33
C CYS A 339 6.30 10.34 -2.32
N GLY A 340 6.81 9.21 -2.80
CA GLY A 340 7.92 9.11 -3.74
C GLY A 340 9.32 9.14 -3.10
N GLN A 341 9.45 9.39 -1.80
CA GLN A 341 10.76 9.54 -1.14
C GLN A 341 11.31 8.25 -0.48
N LEU A 342 10.48 7.21 -0.29
CA LEU A 342 10.90 5.98 0.37
C LEU A 342 11.98 5.25 -0.43
N ALA A 343 13.15 5.06 0.16
CA ALA A 343 14.34 4.54 -0.53
C ALA A 343 15.28 3.74 0.38
N ASN A 344 14.82 3.27 1.55
CA ASN A 344 15.66 2.57 2.53
C ASN A 344 16.92 3.38 2.93
N LYS A 345 16.80 4.70 2.97
CA LYS A 345 17.83 5.59 3.51
C LYS A 345 17.75 5.48 5.03
N SER A 346 18.68 4.78 5.61
CA SER A 346 18.92 4.68 7.05
C SER A 346 19.88 5.77 7.53
#